data_48e38cd41985935183303c4860c57d83
#
_entry.id   48e38cd41985935183303c4860c57d83
#
_cell.length_a   1.000
_cell.length_b   1.000
_cell.length_c   1.000
_cell.angle_alpha   90.00
_cell.angle_beta   90.00
_cell.angle_gamma   90.00
#
_symmetry.space_group_name_H-M   'P 1'
#
loop_
_entity.id
_entity.type
_entity.pdbx_description
1 polymer ?
#
loop_
_entity_poly.entity_id
_entity_poly.type
_entity_poly.pdbx_seq_one_letter_code
_entity_poly.pdbx_strand_id
1 'polypeptide(L)'
;MSNEFHHVSVLLEECIEGLAIKPDGIYVDGTLGGAGHSSRIAAELTPGRHIGIDRDPIALKAAAQRLKPWEDKVTLVHSNFSEIANVLDDLGIPGVDGILLDLGVSSPQLDDGSRGFSYMVDAPLDMRMNNADTQDANFVVNHWSYEDLKKILYEYGEERYAPKIAAAICSRRETAPIRTTLELVDIIRGAMPPAALREKQHPAKRSFQAIRIAVNDELNSVAKVMEDAIPKLNKGGRLAVITFHSLEDRIVKNAMANAAKGCTCPPNFPVCVCGKKPQVKLITRKPIVSGAEELERNPRARSAKLRICEKL
;
A
#
# COMPACT_ATOMS: atom_id res chain seq x y z
N MET A 1 14.18 -24.40 18.34
CA MET A 1 12.85 -23.80 18.58
C MET A 1 12.66 -22.76 17.49
N SER A 2 11.87 -23.09 16.47
CA SER A 2 11.56 -22.17 15.38
C SER A 2 10.69 -21.04 15.97
N ASN A 3 11.21 -19.84 16.01
CA ASN A 3 10.40 -18.64 16.22
C ASN A 3 9.48 -18.51 14.99
N GLU A 4 8.32 -19.14 15.02
CA GLU A 4 7.24 -18.82 14.12
C GLU A 4 6.80 -17.39 14.47
N PHE A 5 7.29 -16.45 13.69
CA PHE A 5 6.86 -15.07 13.74
C PHE A 5 5.40 -15.04 13.26
N HIS A 6 4.46 -15.06 14.21
CA HIS A 6 3.05 -14.87 13.88
C HIS A 6 2.86 -13.45 13.37
N HIS A 7 2.82 -13.32 12.04
CA HIS A 7 2.42 -12.09 11.39
C HIS A 7 0.99 -11.73 11.83
N VAL A 8 0.86 -10.67 12.64
CA VAL A 8 -0.42 -10.12 13.05
C VAL A 8 -0.83 -9.07 12.01
N SER A 9 -1.95 -9.28 11.33
CA SER A 9 -2.51 -8.31 10.37
C SER A 9 -2.87 -7.02 11.11
N VAL A 10 -2.58 -5.89 10.49
CA VAL A 10 -2.82 -4.56 11.07
C VAL A 10 -4.31 -4.24 11.04
N LEU A 11 -4.88 -3.74 12.14
CA LEU A 11 -6.29 -3.34 12.25
C LEU A 11 -7.26 -4.44 11.77
N LEU A 12 -6.94 -5.71 12.09
CA LEU A 12 -7.66 -6.88 11.56
C LEU A 12 -9.16 -6.83 11.90
N GLU A 13 -9.50 -6.68 13.18
CA GLU A 13 -10.89 -6.70 13.62
C GLU A 13 -11.65 -5.48 13.08
N GLU A 14 -11.02 -4.31 13.06
CA GLU A 14 -11.60 -3.08 12.52
C GLU A 14 -11.86 -3.19 11.02
N CYS A 15 -11.04 -3.92 10.27
CA CYS A 15 -11.28 -4.19 8.84
C CYS A 15 -12.46 -5.15 8.64
N ILE A 16 -12.54 -6.24 9.41
CA ILE A 16 -13.63 -7.21 9.32
C ILE A 16 -14.97 -6.56 9.69
N GLU A 17 -15.03 -5.85 10.80
CA GLU A 17 -16.22 -5.07 11.20
C GLU A 17 -16.57 -4.01 10.15
N GLY A 18 -15.53 -3.32 9.66
CA GLY A 18 -15.68 -2.27 8.66
C GLY A 18 -16.24 -2.77 7.33
N LEU A 19 -15.84 -3.94 6.88
CA LEU A 19 -16.36 -4.58 5.66
C LEU A 19 -17.81 -5.05 5.80
N ALA A 20 -18.31 -5.30 7.02
CA ALA A 20 -19.65 -5.80 7.29
C ALA A 20 -19.97 -7.02 6.41
N ILE A 21 -19.19 -8.07 6.57
CA ILE A 21 -19.18 -9.23 5.69
C ILE A 21 -20.55 -9.90 5.66
N LYS A 22 -21.05 -10.13 4.43
CA LYS A 22 -22.23 -10.95 4.16
C LYS A 22 -21.77 -12.35 3.79
N PRO A 23 -22.33 -13.42 4.39
CA PRO A 23 -21.88 -14.79 4.13
C PRO A 23 -21.93 -15.22 2.66
N ASP A 24 -22.90 -14.71 1.90
CA ASP A 24 -23.11 -14.98 0.47
C ASP A 24 -22.43 -13.97 -0.47
N GLY A 25 -21.70 -13.00 0.08
CA GLY A 25 -21.09 -11.91 -0.67
C GLY A 25 -19.80 -12.31 -1.40
N ILE A 26 -19.34 -11.40 -2.27
CA ILE A 26 -18.07 -11.49 -2.99
C ILE A 26 -17.12 -10.43 -2.44
N TYR A 27 -15.93 -10.86 -1.98
CA TYR A 27 -14.94 -9.98 -1.37
C TYR A 27 -13.60 -10.06 -2.09
N VAL A 28 -12.91 -8.93 -2.19
CA VAL A 28 -11.58 -8.82 -2.76
C VAL A 28 -10.61 -8.32 -1.70
N ASP A 29 -9.48 -8.99 -1.55
CA ASP A 29 -8.29 -8.49 -0.88
C ASP A 29 -7.26 -8.17 -1.97
N GLY A 30 -7.05 -6.88 -2.26
CA GLY A 30 -6.14 -6.44 -3.32
C GLY A 30 -4.67 -6.47 -2.91
N THR A 31 -4.38 -6.77 -1.64
CA THR A 31 -3.06 -6.74 -1.02
C THR A 31 -2.87 -7.97 -0.13
N LEU A 32 -3.03 -9.14 -0.74
CA LEU A 32 -3.16 -10.43 -0.06
C LEU A 32 -2.06 -10.71 0.97
N GLY A 33 -0.80 -10.42 0.63
CA GLY A 33 0.35 -10.63 1.50
C GLY A 33 0.40 -12.03 2.10
N GLY A 34 0.49 -12.13 3.43
CA GLY A 34 0.42 -13.39 4.17
C GLY A 34 -1.00 -13.92 4.42
N ALA A 35 -2.01 -13.37 3.76
CA ALA A 35 -3.42 -13.74 3.83
C ALA A 35 -4.05 -13.70 5.24
N GLY A 36 -3.59 -12.79 6.10
CA GLY A 36 -4.14 -12.66 7.44
C GLY A 36 -5.59 -12.13 7.43
N HIS A 37 -5.84 -11.04 6.75
CA HIS A 37 -7.19 -10.51 6.53
C HIS A 37 -8.03 -11.48 5.71
N SER A 38 -7.48 -11.99 4.61
CA SER A 38 -8.16 -12.93 3.70
C SER A 38 -8.65 -14.20 4.39
N SER A 39 -7.88 -14.76 5.34
CA SER A 39 -8.32 -15.95 6.09
C SER A 39 -9.53 -15.68 6.98
N ARG A 40 -9.60 -14.49 7.59
CA ARG A 40 -10.75 -14.07 8.39
C ARG A 40 -11.97 -13.81 7.50
N ILE A 41 -11.79 -13.14 6.35
CA ILE A 41 -12.87 -12.93 5.37
C ILE A 41 -13.40 -14.29 4.89
N ALA A 42 -12.51 -15.19 4.43
CA ALA A 42 -12.90 -16.50 3.91
C ALA A 42 -13.64 -17.37 4.94
N ALA A 43 -13.29 -17.26 6.22
CA ALA A 43 -13.96 -18.00 7.30
C ALA A 43 -15.43 -17.60 7.48
N GLU A 44 -15.79 -16.35 7.18
CA GLU A 44 -17.17 -15.85 7.34
C GLU A 44 -18.06 -16.11 6.12
N LEU A 45 -17.47 -16.49 4.99
CA LEU A 45 -18.21 -16.71 3.75
C LEU A 45 -18.85 -18.09 3.67
N THR A 46 -20.17 -18.17 3.34
CA THR A 46 -20.90 -19.40 3.04
C THR A 46 -22.22 -19.03 2.36
N PRO A 47 -22.41 -19.21 1.08
CA PRO A 47 -21.54 -19.74 0.00
C PRO A 47 -20.72 -18.68 -0.76
N GLY A 48 -20.44 -17.56 -0.17
CA GLY A 48 -19.74 -16.43 -0.80
C GLY A 48 -18.36 -16.78 -1.37
N ARG A 49 -17.76 -15.83 -2.09
CA ARG A 49 -16.47 -15.99 -2.78
C ARG A 49 -15.45 -14.97 -2.30
N HIS A 50 -14.18 -15.36 -2.27
CA HIS A 50 -13.07 -14.47 -1.96
C HIS A 50 -12.03 -14.46 -3.08
N ILE A 51 -11.59 -13.27 -3.48
CA ILE A 51 -10.55 -13.05 -4.47
C ILE A 51 -9.36 -12.39 -3.77
N GLY A 52 -8.20 -13.06 -3.78
CA GLY A 52 -6.95 -12.51 -3.27
C GLY A 52 -6.03 -12.11 -4.42
N ILE A 53 -5.60 -10.86 -4.45
CA ILE A 53 -4.69 -10.33 -5.46
C ILE A 53 -3.37 -9.96 -4.79
N ASP A 54 -2.25 -10.37 -5.38
CA ASP A 54 -0.93 -9.88 -4.99
C ASP A 54 0.00 -9.82 -6.20
N ARG A 55 0.90 -8.86 -6.20
CA ARG A 55 1.95 -8.73 -7.22
C ARG A 55 3.21 -9.53 -6.88
N ASP A 56 3.35 -10.02 -5.63
CA ASP A 56 4.48 -10.82 -5.17
C ASP A 56 4.16 -12.32 -5.26
N PRO A 57 4.82 -13.08 -6.16
CA PRO A 57 4.61 -14.53 -6.28
C PRO A 57 4.92 -15.29 -4.98
N ILE A 58 5.82 -14.76 -4.14
CA ILE A 58 6.18 -15.38 -2.86
C ILE A 58 5.00 -15.26 -1.89
N ALA A 59 4.36 -14.09 -1.85
CA ALA A 59 3.16 -13.86 -1.05
C ALA A 59 2.01 -14.79 -1.48
N LEU A 60 1.76 -14.91 -2.79
CA LEU A 60 0.72 -15.80 -3.33
C LEU A 60 0.94 -17.25 -2.93
N LYS A 61 2.19 -17.73 -2.97
CA LYS A 61 2.53 -19.11 -2.55
C LYS A 61 2.27 -19.34 -1.06
N ALA A 62 2.64 -18.39 -0.21
CA ALA A 62 2.37 -18.47 1.23
C ALA A 62 0.87 -18.39 1.53
N ALA A 63 0.17 -17.48 0.86
CA ALA A 63 -1.28 -17.32 0.99
C ALA A 63 -2.05 -18.57 0.56
N ALA A 64 -1.65 -19.24 -0.52
CA ALA A 64 -2.27 -20.50 -0.96
C ALA A 64 -2.21 -21.59 0.10
N GLN A 65 -1.10 -21.68 0.84
CA GLN A 65 -0.98 -22.63 1.96
C GLN A 65 -1.91 -22.26 3.11
N ARG A 66 -1.96 -20.99 3.48
CA ARG A 66 -2.78 -20.50 4.59
C ARG A 66 -4.28 -20.59 4.30
N LEU A 67 -4.68 -20.34 3.05
CA LEU A 67 -6.08 -20.34 2.61
C LEU A 67 -6.58 -21.72 2.17
N LYS A 68 -5.76 -22.74 2.24
CA LYS A 68 -6.13 -24.12 1.88
C LYS A 68 -7.44 -24.63 2.51
N PRO A 69 -7.78 -24.31 3.79
CA PRO A 69 -9.07 -24.71 4.35
C PRO A 69 -10.31 -24.14 3.63
N TRP A 70 -10.14 -23.12 2.79
CA TRP A 70 -11.19 -22.41 2.05
C TRP A 70 -10.94 -22.41 0.54
N GLU A 71 -10.12 -23.33 0.01
CA GLU A 71 -9.71 -23.36 -1.40
C GLU A 71 -10.87 -23.45 -2.39
N ASP A 72 -12.00 -24.01 -1.97
CA ASP A 72 -13.24 -24.14 -2.76
C ASP A 72 -13.91 -22.81 -3.09
N LYS A 73 -13.66 -21.76 -2.29
CA LYS A 73 -14.29 -20.44 -2.44
C LYS A 73 -13.28 -19.29 -2.60
N VAL A 74 -11.97 -19.59 -2.61
CA VAL A 74 -10.90 -18.59 -2.76
C VAL A 74 -10.27 -18.71 -4.15
N THR A 75 -10.14 -17.57 -4.82
CA THR A 75 -9.40 -17.43 -6.07
C THR A 75 -8.20 -16.53 -5.85
N LEU A 76 -6.99 -17.00 -6.16
CA LEU A 76 -5.75 -16.22 -6.05
C LEU A 76 -5.31 -15.74 -7.43
N VAL A 77 -4.96 -14.46 -7.55
CA VAL A 77 -4.59 -13.82 -8.81
C VAL A 77 -3.26 -13.10 -8.65
N HIS A 78 -2.30 -13.44 -9.53
CA HIS A 78 -1.03 -12.71 -9.62
C HIS A 78 -1.24 -11.45 -10.45
N SER A 79 -1.46 -10.33 -9.79
CA SER A 79 -1.66 -9.03 -10.44
C SER A 79 -1.35 -7.89 -9.46
N ASN A 80 -1.24 -6.67 -9.97
CA ASN A 80 -1.23 -5.48 -9.15
C ASN A 80 -2.69 -5.13 -8.78
N PHE A 81 -2.93 -4.69 -7.54
CA PHE A 81 -4.25 -4.22 -7.10
C PHE A 81 -4.81 -3.07 -7.98
N SER A 82 -3.94 -2.29 -8.64
CA SER A 82 -4.34 -1.27 -9.60
C SER A 82 -5.10 -1.83 -10.81
N GLU A 83 -5.00 -3.14 -11.07
CA GLU A 83 -5.71 -3.83 -12.15
C GLU A 83 -7.00 -4.53 -11.67
N ILE A 84 -7.51 -4.16 -10.50
CA ILE A 84 -8.68 -4.81 -9.88
C ILE A 84 -9.89 -4.89 -10.83
N ALA A 85 -10.13 -3.84 -11.62
CA ALA A 85 -11.25 -3.83 -12.57
C ALA A 85 -11.07 -4.91 -13.65
N ASN A 86 -9.86 -5.01 -14.24
CA ASN A 86 -9.54 -6.00 -15.26
C ASN A 86 -9.61 -7.42 -14.68
N VAL A 87 -9.06 -7.64 -13.49
CA VAL A 87 -9.12 -8.93 -12.78
C VAL A 87 -10.57 -9.39 -12.57
N LEU A 88 -11.45 -8.49 -12.13
CA LEU A 88 -12.85 -8.82 -11.93
C LEU A 88 -13.59 -9.09 -13.24
N ASP A 89 -13.29 -8.33 -14.30
CA ASP A 89 -13.86 -8.53 -15.63
C ASP A 89 -13.44 -9.89 -16.23
N ASP A 90 -12.16 -10.26 -16.11
CA ASP A 90 -11.62 -11.56 -16.56
C ASP A 90 -12.25 -12.73 -15.80
N LEU A 91 -12.60 -12.54 -14.52
CA LEU A 91 -13.31 -13.54 -13.70
C LEU A 91 -14.84 -13.54 -13.93
N GLY A 92 -15.36 -12.66 -14.78
CA GLY A 92 -16.79 -12.51 -15.05
C GLY A 92 -17.58 -12.00 -13.84
N ILE A 93 -16.95 -11.20 -12.96
CA ILE A 93 -17.56 -10.66 -11.73
C ILE A 93 -17.90 -9.19 -11.96
N PRO A 94 -19.18 -8.83 -12.16
CA PRO A 94 -19.58 -7.47 -12.47
C PRO A 94 -19.50 -6.51 -11.28
N GLY A 95 -19.55 -7.04 -10.05
CA GLY A 95 -19.46 -6.26 -8.83
C GLY A 95 -19.22 -7.10 -7.59
N VAL A 96 -18.71 -6.46 -6.53
CA VAL A 96 -18.31 -7.11 -5.28
C VAL A 96 -18.93 -6.40 -4.07
N ASP A 97 -19.10 -7.15 -2.97
CA ASP A 97 -19.69 -6.64 -1.72
C ASP A 97 -18.66 -5.99 -0.80
N GLY A 98 -17.39 -6.27 -1.01
CA GLY A 98 -16.34 -5.58 -0.28
C GLY A 98 -14.97 -5.69 -0.94
N ILE A 99 -14.16 -4.63 -0.74
CA ILE A 99 -12.77 -4.57 -1.18
C ILE A 99 -11.94 -4.12 0.01
N LEU A 100 -10.87 -4.84 0.28
CA LEU A 100 -9.83 -4.51 1.24
C LEU A 100 -8.54 -4.17 0.52
N LEU A 101 -7.88 -3.10 0.93
CA LEU A 101 -6.54 -2.72 0.52
C LEU A 101 -5.70 -2.42 1.76
N ASP A 102 -4.68 -3.23 2.03
CA ASP A 102 -3.66 -3.01 3.06
C ASP A 102 -2.38 -2.54 2.38
N LEU A 103 -2.28 -1.20 2.17
CA LEU A 103 -1.26 -0.61 1.32
C LEU A 103 0.14 -0.69 1.96
N GLY A 104 1.17 -0.59 1.12
CA GLY A 104 2.57 -0.56 1.54
C GLY A 104 3.29 -1.90 1.42
N VAL A 105 4.28 -2.10 2.24
CA VAL A 105 5.20 -3.27 2.20
C VAL A 105 4.71 -4.34 3.15
N SER A 106 4.66 -5.58 2.69
CA SER A 106 4.32 -6.70 3.57
C SER A 106 5.45 -6.97 4.59
N SER A 107 5.09 -7.53 5.75
CA SER A 107 6.09 -7.88 6.75
C SER A 107 7.15 -8.87 6.23
N PRO A 108 6.82 -9.93 5.46
CA PRO A 108 7.82 -10.78 4.85
C PRO A 108 8.82 -10.04 3.96
N GLN A 109 8.38 -9.01 3.22
CA GLN A 109 9.27 -8.19 2.40
C GLN A 109 10.25 -7.36 3.24
N LEU A 110 9.82 -6.88 4.42
CA LEU A 110 10.70 -6.16 5.35
C LEU A 110 11.63 -7.09 6.15
N ASP A 111 11.17 -8.30 6.46
CA ASP A 111 11.91 -9.27 7.27
C ASP A 111 12.93 -10.04 6.45
N ASP A 112 12.71 -10.23 5.16
CA ASP A 112 13.70 -10.74 4.23
C ASP A 112 14.69 -9.64 3.85
N GLY A 113 15.81 -9.57 4.61
CA GLY A 113 16.86 -8.59 4.37
C GLY A 113 17.39 -8.59 2.94
N SER A 114 17.36 -9.73 2.24
CA SER A 114 17.88 -9.86 0.87
C SER A 114 17.07 -9.06 -0.17
N ARG A 115 15.82 -8.68 0.15
CA ARG A 115 14.93 -7.88 -0.71
C ARG A 115 15.27 -6.39 -0.75
N GLY A 116 16.20 -5.91 0.09
CA GLY A 116 16.69 -4.52 0.08
C GLY A 116 15.70 -3.44 0.57
N PHE A 117 14.58 -3.80 1.19
CA PHE A 117 13.63 -2.83 1.75
C PHE A 117 14.12 -2.18 3.04
N SER A 118 15.01 -2.84 3.77
CA SER A 118 15.49 -2.39 5.07
C SER A 118 16.75 -1.51 4.94
N TYR A 119 16.75 -0.39 5.63
CA TYR A 119 17.95 0.45 5.82
C TYR A 119 18.78 0.04 7.05
N MET A 120 18.43 -1.07 7.70
CA MET A 120 19.11 -1.57 8.91
C MET A 120 19.99 -2.79 8.64
N VAL A 121 19.84 -3.42 7.49
CA VAL A 121 20.53 -4.66 7.09
C VAL A 121 21.20 -4.41 5.75
N ASP A 122 22.45 -4.87 5.61
CA ASP A 122 23.15 -4.76 4.34
C ASP A 122 22.65 -5.80 3.34
N ALA A 123 22.21 -5.32 2.18
CA ALA A 123 21.60 -6.14 1.14
C ALA A 123 21.74 -5.46 -0.23
N PRO A 124 21.55 -6.18 -1.34
CA PRO A 124 21.42 -5.57 -2.66
C PRO A 124 20.31 -4.52 -2.70
N LEU A 125 20.51 -3.44 -3.46
CA LEU A 125 19.52 -2.40 -3.68
C LEU A 125 18.46 -2.90 -4.67
N ASP A 126 17.50 -3.70 -4.20
CA ASP A 126 16.40 -4.24 -5.02
C ASP A 126 15.11 -3.44 -4.83
N MET A 127 14.45 -3.58 -3.70
CA MET A 127 13.17 -2.94 -3.32
C MET A 127 11.99 -3.26 -4.24
N ARG A 128 12.07 -4.20 -5.18
CA ARG A 128 10.94 -4.62 -6.00
C ARG A 128 9.98 -5.49 -5.20
N MET A 129 8.70 -5.19 -5.24
CA MET A 129 7.66 -6.07 -4.69
C MET A 129 7.46 -7.29 -5.59
N ASN A 130 7.47 -7.09 -6.91
CA ASN A 130 7.48 -8.17 -7.90
C ASN A 130 8.89 -8.32 -8.49
N ASN A 131 9.54 -9.45 -8.24
CA ASN A 131 10.92 -9.70 -8.72
C ASN A 131 11.03 -9.81 -10.26
N ALA A 132 9.91 -9.92 -10.97
CA ALA A 132 9.89 -9.93 -12.44
C ALA A 132 9.95 -8.52 -13.05
N ASP A 133 9.73 -7.46 -12.23
CA ASP A 133 9.84 -6.09 -12.70
C ASP A 133 11.29 -5.78 -13.10
N THR A 134 11.47 -4.98 -14.13
CA THR A 134 12.80 -4.71 -14.70
C THR A 134 13.57 -3.63 -13.96
N GLN A 135 12.89 -2.72 -13.27
CA GLN A 135 13.48 -1.57 -12.59
C GLN A 135 13.52 -1.81 -11.08
N ASP A 136 14.73 -1.90 -10.55
CA ASP A 136 15.00 -2.03 -9.11
C ASP A 136 15.57 -0.73 -8.51
N ALA A 137 15.83 -0.73 -7.22
CA ALA A 137 16.41 0.43 -6.53
C ALA A 137 17.85 0.72 -6.99
N ASN A 138 18.60 -0.31 -7.43
CA ASN A 138 19.93 -0.14 -7.99
C ASN A 138 19.86 0.69 -9.26
N PHE A 139 18.91 0.37 -10.16
CA PHE A 139 18.70 1.14 -11.38
C PHE A 139 18.32 2.59 -11.07
N VAL A 140 17.39 2.83 -10.17
CA VAL A 140 16.97 4.19 -9.78
C VAL A 140 18.16 5.00 -9.25
N VAL A 141 18.93 4.43 -8.32
CA VAL A 141 20.04 5.13 -7.64
C VAL A 141 21.20 5.41 -8.60
N ASN A 142 21.53 4.45 -9.49
CA ASN A 142 22.71 4.56 -10.34
C ASN A 142 22.44 5.21 -11.71
N HIS A 143 21.20 5.23 -12.21
CA HIS A 143 20.93 5.67 -13.58
C HIS A 143 19.99 6.86 -13.71
N TRP A 144 19.12 7.13 -12.71
CA TRP A 144 18.22 8.28 -12.79
C TRP A 144 18.99 9.61 -12.73
N SER A 145 18.45 10.65 -13.36
CA SER A 145 19.05 11.98 -13.34
C SER A 145 19.04 12.59 -11.93
N TYR A 146 19.90 13.58 -11.69
CA TYR A 146 19.85 14.38 -10.46
C TYR A 146 18.48 14.97 -10.21
N GLU A 147 17.83 15.51 -11.25
CA GLU A 147 16.52 16.14 -11.13
C GLU A 147 15.44 15.11 -10.76
N ASP A 148 15.46 13.90 -11.35
CA ASP A 148 14.51 12.86 -11.02
C ASP A 148 14.72 12.33 -9.60
N LEU A 149 15.96 12.08 -9.19
CA LEU A 149 16.28 11.69 -7.82
C LEU A 149 15.85 12.75 -6.80
N LYS A 150 16.17 14.02 -7.06
CA LYS A 150 15.73 15.15 -6.22
C LYS A 150 14.21 15.20 -6.12
N LYS A 151 13.52 15.03 -7.25
CA LYS A 151 12.06 15.07 -7.32
C LYS A 151 11.43 13.98 -6.45
N ILE A 152 11.83 12.71 -6.61
CA ILE A 152 11.24 11.63 -5.80
C ILE A 152 11.58 11.77 -4.32
N LEU A 153 12.79 12.15 -3.97
CA LEU A 153 13.18 12.37 -2.58
C LEU A 153 12.33 13.47 -1.94
N TYR A 154 12.01 14.53 -2.67
CA TYR A 154 11.18 15.63 -2.19
C TYR A 154 9.69 15.25 -2.17
N GLU A 155 9.14 14.72 -3.28
CA GLU A 155 7.72 14.45 -3.43
C GLU A 155 7.27 13.18 -2.70
N TYR A 156 8.06 12.09 -2.77
CA TYR A 156 7.70 10.78 -2.21
C TYR A 156 8.29 10.54 -0.81
N GLY A 157 9.43 11.17 -0.53
CA GLY A 157 10.07 11.10 0.78
C GLY A 157 9.65 12.22 1.73
N GLU A 158 9.08 13.31 1.23
CA GLU A 158 8.92 14.58 1.98
C GLU A 158 10.26 14.97 2.64
N GLU A 159 11.39 14.74 1.92
CA GLU A 159 12.76 14.88 2.42
C GLU A 159 13.29 16.31 2.19
N ARG A 160 13.56 17.02 3.29
CA ARG A 160 14.07 18.41 3.25
C ARG A 160 15.44 18.55 2.61
N TYR A 161 16.25 17.51 2.74
CA TYR A 161 17.62 17.47 2.25
C TYR A 161 17.74 16.84 0.87
N ALA A 162 16.62 16.66 0.16
CA ALA A 162 16.55 16.02 -1.15
C ALA A 162 17.61 16.52 -2.14
N PRO A 163 17.88 17.85 -2.29
CA PRO A 163 18.93 18.31 -3.21
C PRO A 163 20.33 17.85 -2.84
N LYS A 164 20.66 17.85 -1.54
CA LYS A 164 21.98 17.44 -1.06
C LYS A 164 22.17 15.92 -1.19
N ILE A 165 21.15 15.14 -0.85
CA ILE A 165 21.17 13.70 -0.96
C ILE A 165 21.28 13.28 -2.42
N ALA A 166 20.48 13.86 -3.33
CA ALA A 166 20.56 13.56 -4.76
C ALA A 166 21.96 13.91 -5.33
N ALA A 167 22.54 15.06 -4.96
CA ALA A 167 23.88 15.44 -5.37
C ALA A 167 24.94 14.45 -4.86
N ALA A 168 24.84 14.01 -3.59
CA ALA A 168 25.76 13.05 -3.01
C ALA A 168 25.67 11.66 -3.69
N ILE A 169 24.46 11.19 -4.02
CA ILE A 169 24.24 9.97 -4.79
C ILE A 169 24.92 10.08 -6.17
N CYS A 170 24.65 11.18 -6.90
CA CYS A 170 25.22 11.40 -8.22
C CYS A 170 26.76 11.45 -8.18
N SER A 171 27.33 12.19 -7.25
CA SER A 171 28.80 12.27 -7.09
C SER A 171 29.43 10.92 -6.72
N ARG A 172 28.79 10.17 -5.81
CA ARG A 172 29.33 8.86 -5.37
C ARG A 172 29.35 7.84 -6.50
N ARG A 173 28.30 7.76 -7.31
CA ARG A 173 28.20 6.80 -8.42
C ARG A 173 29.14 7.08 -9.58
N GLU A 174 29.67 8.32 -9.73
CA GLU A 174 30.74 8.63 -10.69
C GLU A 174 32.04 7.89 -10.37
N THR A 175 32.30 7.59 -9.09
CA THR A 175 33.49 6.86 -8.65
C THR A 175 33.29 5.35 -8.73
N ALA A 176 32.16 4.86 -8.23
CA ALA A 176 31.77 3.45 -8.28
C ALA A 176 30.25 3.31 -8.09
N PRO A 177 29.60 2.33 -8.76
CA PRO A 177 28.18 2.06 -8.55
C PRO A 177 27.85 1.80 -7.08
N ILE A 178 26.70 2.33 -6.64
CA ILE A 178 26.13 2.08 -5.31
C ILE A 178 25.38 0.75 -5.39
N ARG A 179 25.79 -0.25 -4.63
CA ARG A 179 25.29 -1.63 -4.77
C ARG A 179 24.42 -2.10 -3.63
N THR A 180 24.69 -1.58 -2.41
CA THR A 180 24.01 -2.09 -1.22
C THR A 180 23.23 -1.02 -0.47
N THR A 181 22.32 -1.48 0.36
CA THR A 181 21.49 -0.62 1.21
C THR A 181 22.34 0.20 2.18
N LEU A 182 23.34 -0.38 2.83
CA LEU A 182 24.16 0.36 3.78
C LEU A 182 25.11 1.35 3.10
N GLU A 183 25.63 1.06 1.89
CA GLU A 183 26.34 2.07 1.09
C GLU A 183 25.45 3.30 0.83
N LEU A 184 24.17 3.08 0.45
CA LEU A 184 23.23 4.17 0.26
C LEU A 184 22.92 4.92 1.56
N VAL A 185 22.77 4.21 2.69
CA VAL A 185 22.57 4.81 4.02
C VAL A 185 23.72 5.74 4.37
N ASP A 186 24.98 5.32 4.16
CA ASP A 186 26.15 6.13 4.46
C ASP A 186 26.23 7.40 3.61
N ILE A 187 25.86 7.31 2.33
CA ILE A 187 25.79 8.47 1.44
C ILE A 187 24.73 9.47 1.93
N ILE A 188 23.54 8.96 2.29
CA ILE A 188 22.43 9.81 2.81
C ILE A 188 22.87 10.51 4.09
N ARG A 189 23.47 9.78 5.03
CA ARG A 189 23.95 10.33 6.31
C ARG A 189 25.03 11.38 6.10
N GLY A 190 25.97 11.13 5.19
CA GLY A 190 27.03 12.10 4.84
C GLY A 190 26.52 13.41 4.22
N ALA A 191 25.36 13.36 3.54
CA ALA A 191 24.73 14.53 2.93
C ALA A 191 23.90 15.38 3.91
N MET A 192 23.60 14.85 5.12
CA MET A 192 22.73 15.51 6.09
C MET A 192 23.52 16.28 7.15
N PRO A 193 22.99 17.40 7.65
CA PRO A 193 23.65 18.14 8.73
C PRO A 193 23.54 17.35 10.06
N PRO A 194 24.51 17.56 11.01
CA PRO A 194 24.52 16.85 12.29
C PRO A 194 23.23 16.98 13.11
N ALA A 195 22.52 18.09 12.98
CA ALA A 195 21.22 18.29 13.66
C ALA A 195 20.15 17.30 13.18
N ALA A 196 20.10 17.02 11.88
CA ALA A 196 19.16 16.06 11.29
C ALA A 196 19.46 14.61 11.71
N LEU A 197 20.75 14.28 11.90
CA LEU A 197 21.16 12.94 12.34
C LEU A 197 20.77 12.63 13.80
N ARG A 198 20.38 13.64 14.59
CA ARG A 198 19.91 13.49 15.98
C ARG A 198 18.40 13.36 16.11
N GLU A 199 17.65 13.42 15.00
CA GLU A 199 16.21 13.23 15.00
C GLU A 199 15.86 11.78 15.41
N LYS A 200 14.65 11.58 15.98
CA LYS A 200 14.18 10.24 16.41
C LYS A 200 14.06 9.24 15.25
N GLN A 201 13.78 9.73 14.05
CA GLN A 201 13.67 8.89 12.87
C GLN A 201 15.05 8.61 12.28
N HIS A 202 15.22 7.39 11.78
CA HIS A 202 16.44 7.04 11.06
C HIS A 202 16.62 7.95 9.82
N PRO A 203 17.84 8.53 9.60
CA PRO A 203 18.07 9.50 8.53
C PRO A 203 17.68 9.01 7.13
N ALA A 204 17.92 7.74 6.83
CA ALA A 204 17.62 7.15 5.54
C ALA A 204 16.14 6.79 5.34
N LYS A 205 15.28 6.82 6.37
CA LYS A 205 13.89 6.34 6.29
C LYS A 205 13.11 6.98 5.14
N ARG A 206 13.17 8.31 5.01
CA ARG A 206 12.44 9.06 3.99
C ARG A 206 12.96 8.80 2.59
N SER A 207 14.28 8.71 2.44
CA SER A 207 14.91 8.42 1.15
C SER A 207 14.60 6.99 0.69
N PHE A 208 14.63 6.01 1.59
CA PHE A 208 14.25 4.63 1.27
C PHE A 208 12.77 4.54 0.89
N GLN A 209 11.89 5.21 1.62
CA GLN A 209 10.47 5.32 1.24
C GLN A 209 10.32 5.91 -0.17
N ALA A 210 11.03 6.99 -0.49
CA ALA A 210 10.94 7.64 -1.79
C ALA A 210 11.37 6.72 -2.93
N ILE A 211 12.50 6.02 -2.77
CA ILE A 211 13.03 5.10 -3.77
C ILE A 211 12.08 3.91 -3.93
N ARG A 212 11.58 3.34 -2.83
CA ARG A 212 10.62 2.23 -2.84
C ARG A 212 9.33 2.60 -3.61
N ILE A 213 8.77 3.76 -3.30
CA ILE A 213 7.57 4.28 -3.99
C ILE A 213 7.83 4.43 -5.49
N ALA A 214 9.01 4.93 -5.87
CA ALA A 214 9.38 5.09 -7.28
C ALA A 214 9.59 3.76 -8.00
N VAL A 215 10.29 2.80 -7.37
CA VAL A 215 10.53 1.46 -7.92
C VAL A 215 9.22 0.72 -8.18
N ASN A 216 8.26 0.85 -7.27
CA ASN A 216 7.02 0.06 -7.30
C ASN A 216 5.81 0.81 -7.86
N ASP A 217 5.98 2.07 -8.26
CA ASP A 217 4.91 2.95 -8.75
C ASP A 217 3.68 2.97 -7.80
N GLU A 218 3.96 3.04 -6.48
CA GLU A 218 2.95 2.83 -5.44
C GLU A 218 1.83 3.87 -5.50
N LEU A 219 2.16 5.16 -5.61
CA LEU A 219 1.16 6.23 -5.54
C LEU A 219 0.24 6.28 -6.76
N ASN A 220 0.75 6.00 -7.97
CA ASN A 220 -0.08 5.90 -9.16
C ASN A 220 -0.99 4.67 -9.07
N SER A 221 -0.47 3.54 -8.57
CA SER A 221 -1.27 2.34 -8.33
C SER A 221 -2.41 2.62 -7.34
N VAL A 222 -2.13 3.36 -6.25
CA VAL A 222 -3.18 3.77 -5.29
C VAL A 222 -4.19 4.70 -5.93
N ALA A 223 -3.76 5.69 -6.71
CA ALA A 223 -4.69 6.59 -7.39
C ALA A 223 -5.61 5.83 -8.35
N LYS A 224 -5.04 4.92 -9.17
CA LYS A 224 -5.78 4.11 -10.13
C LYS A 224 -6.80 3.19 -9.45
N VAL A 225 -6.39 2.46 -8.40
CA VAL A 225 -7.33 1.56 -7.71
C VAL A 225 -8.47 2.31 -7.05
N MET A 226 -8.24 3.51 -6.54
CA MET A 226 -9.33 4.33 -5.97
C MET A 226 -10.36 4.76 -7.01
N GLU A 227 -9.95 4.95 -8.28
CA GLU A 227 -10.86 5.25 -9.38
C GLU A 227 -11.64 3.99 -9.81
N ASP A 228 -10.98 2.84 -9.85
CA ASP A 228 -11.53 1.59 -10.40
C ASP A 228 -12.35 0.78 -9.37
N ALA A 229 -11.96 0.79 -8.09
CA ALA A 229 -12.60 -0.02 -7.05
C ALA A 229 -14.02 0.45 -6.70
N ILE A 230 -14.24 1.77 -6.60
CA ILE A 230 -15.56 2.32 -6.21
C ILE A 230 -16.66 1.96 -7.22
N PRO A 231 -16.46 2.04 -8.56
CA PRO A 231 -17.44 1.56 -9.53
C PRO A 231 -17.77 0.07 -9.42
N LYS A 232 -16.80 -0.76 -9.07
CA LYS A 232 -16.95 -2.22 -8.94
C LYS A 232 -17.66 -2.67 -7.66
N LEU A 233 -17.94 -1.76 -6.72
CA LEU A 233 -18.75 -2.09 -5.56
C LEU A 233 -20.22 -2.24 -5.90
N ASN A 234 -20.86 -3.29 -5.41
CA ASN A 234 -22.31 -3.44 -5.34
C ASN A 234 -22.91 -2.37 -4.43
N LYS A 235 -24.20 -2.05 -4.59
CA LYS A 235 -24.91 -1.18 -3.68
C LYS A 235 -24.85 -1.72 -2.24
N GLY A 236 -24.40 -0.89 -1.28
CA GLY A 236 -24.13 -1.28 0.10
C GLY A 236 -22.82 -2.01 0.29
N GLY A 237 -22.04 -2.26 -0.78
CA GLY A 237 -20.70 -2.80 -0.70
C GLY A 237 -19.71 -1.80 -0.13
N ARG A 238 -18.64 -2.26 0.53
CA ARG A 238 -17.69 -1.42 1.26
C ARG A 238 -16.26 -1.52 0.74
N LEU A 239 -15.59 -0.38 0.71
CA LEU A 239 -14.15 -0.28 0.46
C LEU A 239 -13.46 0.11 1.77
N ALA A 240 -12.58 -0.75 2.26
CA ALA A 240 -11.73 -0.55 3.41
C ALA A 240 -10.27 -0.41 2.95
N VAL A 241 -9.60 0.68 3.32
CA VAL A 241 -8.21 0.95 2.90
C VAL A 241 -7.37 1.32 4.11
N ILE A 242 -6.30 0.56 4.35
CA ILE A 242 -5.25 0.87 5.32
C ILE A 242 -4.10 1.55 4.58
N THR A 243 -3.60 2.65 5.15
CA THR A 243 -2.46 3.42 4.63
C THR A 243 -1.41 3.58 5.73
N PHE A 244 -0.12 3.66 5.38
CA PHE A 244 0.98 3.74 6.34
C PHE A 244 1.77 5.06 6.28
N HIS A 245 1.54 5.88 5.28
CA HIS A 245 2.17 7.20 5.19
C HIS A 245 1.22 8.29 4.66
N SER A 246 1.64 9.54 4.82
CA SER A 246 0.85 10.74 4.53
C SER A 246 0.37 10.83 3.08
N LEU A 247 1.18 10.39 2.13
CA LEU A 247 0.87 10.49 0.70
C LEU A 247 -0.25 9.54 0.30
N GLU A 248 -0.18 8.27 0.71
CA GLU A 248 -1.26 7.29 0.51
C GLU A 248 -2.56 7.80 1.14
N ASP A 249 -2.50 8.17 2.44
CA ASP A 249 -3.69 8.65 3.17
C ASP A 249 -4.33 9.87 2.48
N ARG A 250 -3.52 10.75 1.90
CA ARG A 250 -3.99 11.93 1.17
C ARG A 250 -4.76 11.53 -0.10
N ILE A 251 -4.23 10.57 -0.88
CA ILE A 251 -4.88 10.08 -2.11
C ILE A 251 -6.21 9.41 -1.75
N VAL A 252 -6.20 8.45 -0.83
CA VAL A 252 -7.39 7.70 -0.40
C VAL A 252 -8.46 8.63 0.17
N LYS A 253 -8.07 9.52 1.10
CA LYS A 253 -8.99 10.50 1.69
C LYS A 253 -9.65 11.37 0.64
N ASN A 254 -8.87 11.89 -0.30
CA ASN A 254 -9.38 12.80 -1.33
C ASN A 254 -10.29 12.05 -2.33
N ALA A 255 -9.92 10.83 -2.73
CA ALA A 255 -10.73 10.00 -3.63
C ALA A 255 -12.09 9.67 -2.99
N MET A 256 -12.10 9.18 -1.74
CA MET A 256 -13.35 8.88 -1.02
C MET A 256 -14.20 10.13 -0.80
N ALA A 257 -13.59 11.27 -0.43
CA ALA A 257 -14.30 12.53 -0.26
C ALA A 257 -14.92 13.04 -1.58
N ASN A 258 -14.19 12.92 -2.69
CA ASN A 258 -14.69 13.29 -4.02
C ASN A 258 -15.84 12.39 -4.48
N ALA A 259 -15.76 11.09 -4.20
CA ALA A 259 -16.84 10.14 -4.50
C ALA A 259 -18.08 10.34 -3.60
N ALA A 260 -17.89 10.81 -2.36
CA ALA A 260 -18.99 11.14 -1.45
C ALA A 260 -19.60 12.51 -1.74
N LYS A 261 -18.90 13.35 -2.50
CA LYS A 261 -19.39 14.69 -2.85
C LYS A 261 -20.41 14.59 -3.98
N GLY A 262 -21.57 15.17 -3.75
CA GLY A 262 -22.61 15.31 -4.78
C GLY A 262 -22.31 16.41 -5.78
N CYS A 263 -23.23 17.34 -5.91
CA CYS A 263 -23.09 18.48 -6.82
C CYS A 263 -21.77 19.22 -6.65
N THR A 264 -21.10 19.55 -7.78
CA THR A 264 -19.85 20.33 -7.83
C THR A 264 -20.08 21.73 -8.45
N CYS A 265 -21.31 22.12 -8.69
CA CYS A 265 -21.65 23.46 -9.15
C CYS A 265 -21.27 24.51 -8.09
N PRO A 266 -20.98 25.75 -8.49
CA PRO A 266 -20.80 26.85 -7.56
C PRO A 266 -22.02 26.99 -6.62
N PRO A 267 -21.82 27.33 -5.33
CA PRO A 267 -22.93 27.41 -4.36
C PRO A 267 -24.04 28.40 -4.72
N ASN A 268 -23.73 29.42 -5.52
CA ASN A 268 -24.65 30.45 -6.00
C ASN A 268 -25.39 30.10 -7.29
N PHE A 269 -25.18 28.88 -7.84
CA PHE A 269 -25.88 28.45 -9.04
C PHE A 269 -27.32 28.09 -8.69
N PRO A 270 -28.35 28.66 -9.41
CA PRO A 270 -29.74 28.47 -9.03
C PRO A 270 -30.25 27.05 -9.26
N VAL A 271 -29.64 26.32 -10.19
CA VAL A 271 -30.01 24.92 -10.50
C VAL A 271 -28.76 24.11 -10.76
N CYS A 272 -28.69 22.88 -10.24
CA CYS A 272 -27.60 21.98 -10.51
C CYS A 272 -27.54 21.56 -11.96
N VAL A 273 -26.45 21.86 -12.66
CA VAL A 273 -26.20 21.49 -14.07
C VAL A 273 -25.16 20.39 -14.24
N CYS A 274 -24.45 20.00 -13.17
CA CYS A 274 -23.38 19.00 -13.29
C CYS A 274 -23.93 17.54 -13.26
N GLY A 275 -25.15 17.31 -12.83
CA GLY A 275 -25.77 15.98 -12.72
C GLY A 275 -25.05 15.00 -11.77
N LYS A 276 -23.99 15.44 -11.08
CA LYS A 276 -23.19 14.58 -10.21
C LYS A 276 -23.96 14.21 -8.95
N LYS A 277 -24.05 12.91 -8.68
CA LYS A 277 -24.62 12.34 -7.46
C LYS A 277 -23.50 11.73 -6.61
N PRO A 278 -23.63 11.70 -5.28
CA PRO A 278 -22.72 10.95 -4.43
C PRO A 278 -22.72 9.48 -4.84
N GLN A 279 -21.54 8.88 -4.94
CA GLN A 279 -21.38 7.46 -5.26
C GLN A 279 -21.23 6.62 -3.99
N VAL A 280 -20.70 7.23 -2.93
CA VAL A 280 -20.45 6.57 -1.65
C VAL A 280 -20.89 7.47 -0.49
N LYS A 281 -21.14 6.86 0.66
CA LYS A 281 -21.12 7.54 1.96
C LYS A 281 -19.86 7.17 2.73
N LEU A 282 -19.27 8.13 3.44
CA LEU A 282 -18.11 7.88 4.30
C LEU A 282 -18.60 7.20 5.59
N ILE A 283 -18.13 5.99 5.87
CA ILE A 283 -18.35 5.30 7.14
C ILE A 283 -17.43 5.92 8.20
N THR A 284 -16.14 6.14 7.83
CA THR A 284 -15.17 6.78 8.71
C THR A 284 -14.94 8.23 8.26
N ARG A 285 -15.36 9.22 9.06
CA ARG A 285 -15.02 10.64 8.82
C ARG A 285 -13.57 10.95 9.20
N LYS A 286 -13.09 10.36 10.31
CA LYS A 286 -11.68 10.33 10.71
C LYS A 286 -11.16 8.91 10.51
N PRO A 287 -9.86 8.71 10.23
CA PRO A 287 -9.33 7.37 10.11
C PRO A 287 -9.40 6.64 11.46
N ILE A 288 -9.64 5.34 11.43
CA ILE A 288 -9.40 4.45 12.55
C ILE A 288 -7.90 4.23 12.65
N VAL A 289 -7.36 4.23 13.85
CA VAL A 289 -5.93 4.01 14.14
C VAL A 289 -5.78 2.92 15.17
N SER A 290 -4.65 2.24 15.17
CA SER A 290 -4.36 1.14 16.08
C SER A 290 -4.41 1.54 17.54
N GLY A 291 -5.06 0.72 18.35
CA GLY A 291 -5.14 0.87 19.80
C GLY A 291 -3.82 0.55 20.51
N ALA A 292 -3.72 0.86 21.81
CA ALA A 292 -2.51 0.63 22.60
C ALA A 292 -2.09 -0.85 22.63
N GLU A 293 -3.03 -1.77 22.80
CA GLU A 293 -2.77 -3.21 22.82
C GLU A 293 -2.21 -3.74 21.48
N GLU A 294 -2.71 -3.23 20.36
CA GLU A 294 -2.17 -3.59 19.05
C GLU A 294 -0.75 -3.05 18.87
N LEU A 295 -0.50 -1.81 19.29
CA LEU A 295 0.83 -1.17 19.18
C LEU A 295 1.90 -1.88 20.02
N GLU A 296 1.54 -2.46 21.15
CA GLU A 296 2.44 -3.28 21.97
C GLU A 296 2.83 -4.58 21.25
N ARG A 297 1.86 -5.24 20.60
CA ARG A 297 2.07 -6.49 19.87
C ARG A 297 2.65 -6.28 18.47
N ASN A 298 2.27 -5.19 17.80
CA ASN A 298 2.65 -4.87 16.44
C ASN A 298 3.06 -3.40 16.28
N PRO A 299 4.32 -3.03 16.58
CA PRO A 299 4.80 -1.65 16.43
C PRO A 299 4.69 -1.09 15.00
N ARG A 300 4.58 -1.96 13.97
CA ARG A 300 4.39 -1.56 12.56
C ARG A 300 3.04 -0.89 12.33
N ALA A 301 2.05 -1.18 13.14
CA ALA A 301 0.72 -0.57 13.09
C ALA A 301 0.69 0.92 13.50
N ARG A 302 1.80 1.46 14.04
CA ARG A 302 1.86 2.85 14.56
C ARG A 302 1.42 3.92 13.57
N SER A 303 1.70 3.74 12.29
CA SER A 303 1.38 4.71 11.25
C SER A 303 0.12 4.35 10.47
N ALA A 304 -0.50 3.22 10.78
CA ALA A 304 -1.66 2.70 10.08
C ALA A 304 -2.89 3.62 10.27
N LYS A 305 -3.63 3.81 9.18
CA LYS A 305 -4.88 4.58 9.14
C LYS A 305 -5.87 3.85 8.26
N LEU A 306 -6.93 3.35 8.85
CA LEU A 306 -8.02 2.69 8.12
C LEU A 306 -9.10 3.72 7.77
N ARG A 307 -9.49 3.74 6.49
CA ARG A 307 -10.63 4.50 5.98
C ARG A 307 -11.61 3.59 5.29
N ILE A 308 -12.90 3.85 5.50
CA ILE A 308 -13.99 3.02 4.99
C ILE A 308 -15.07 3.91 4.36
N CYS A 309 -15.52 3.51 3.17
CA CYS A 309 -16.71 4.07 2.54
C CYS A 309 -17.64 2.95 2.05
N GLU A 310 -18.91 3.27 1.85
CA GLU A 310 -19.96 2.36 1.41
C GLU A 310 -20.64 2.90 0.15
N LYS A 311 -20.86 2.04 -0.85
CA LYS A 311 -21.56 2.34 -2.10
C LYS A 311 -23.03 2.66 -1.87
N LEU A 312 -23.53 3.74 -2.52
CA LEU A 312 -24.94 4.19 -2.42
C LEU A 312 -25.84 3.52 -3.44
#